data_28e4a6ac5ff0ee01eb751735414a6207
#
_entry.id   28e4a6ac5ff0ee01eb751735414a6207
#
_cell.length_a   1.000
_cell.length_b   1.000
_cell.length_c   1.000
_cell.angle_alpha   90.00
_cell.angle_beta   90.00
_cell.angle_gamma   90.00
#
_symmetry.space_group_name_H-M   'P 1'
#
loop_
_entity.id
_entity.type
_entity.pdbx_description
1 polymer ?
#
loop_
_entity_poly.entity_id
_entity_poly.type
_entity_poly.pdbx_seq_one_letter_code
_entity_poly.pdbx_strand_id
1 'polypeptide(L)'
;AQSIAIIPTPIYNDAGQIRLHAHYNVGGVTLTGTSNLFWVSPAELVVSAKSGSTNLDGATATATTTYAAGENFDLTVTAYNAATPAVITPNYSPGQIQLMLTRTGPTLTNSVNGNLSYRVESTMATSTSPAFQDVTLTSFSSGVSTYNAAQYSEVGLLNLDAQDSDYGNASIVIPAVAINIGRFIPERFAQTVADDGRFVATCNVLYAFEAYSGQMDEASNSMGAISYLSNPILAITAYNKQGNITQNYYQDSQGSSNDYMRLSASNVNLTTPTFDEIAVGVDSNKLPLTATMNTGTLSQTNLTASSSGAALPKGVLHYQLSDADHFFYNRSANALVAPFTSDIDFSIATIIDYDNVGVTTTVDASPTGVEIRFGRLLLENSFGPETSNFPQPMQIEHFNGATFVATRNDWCTSYDAAKISLSNISLDPALTNTLGGTGRFLSGKTQTIELQAPGAGNQGQIGVSYDAYDWLKYDWSADGVYDESPSAIATFGIFRGNDRTIHWREVFND
;
A
#
# COMPACT_ATOMS: atom_id res chain seq x y z
N ALA A 1 77.02 38.28 32.22
CA ALA A 1 75.84 38.35 31.34
C ALA A 1 75.60 36.96 30.84
N GLN A 2 74.42 36.40 31.07
CA GLN A 2 73.99 35.16 30.43
C GLN A 2 73.63 35.49 28.97
N SER A 3 74.35 34.88 28.02
CA SER A 3 74.02 34.99 26.61
C SER A 3 72.93 33.94 26.29
N ILE A 4 71.73 34.39 25.96
CA ILE A 4 70.59 33.53 25.63
C ILE A 4 70.35 33.67 24.11
N ALA A 5 70.33 32.55 23.38
CA ALA A 5 69.86 32.50 22.02
C ALA A 5 68.38 32.09 22.03
N ILE A 6 67.53 32.86 21.37
CA ILE A 6 66.11 32.58 21.28
C ILE A 6 65.79 32.18 19.83
N ILE A 7 65.20 30.99 19.64
CA ILE A 7 64.56 30.62 18.39
C ILE A 7 63.07 30.96 18.54
N PRO A 8 62.57 32.00 17.84
CA PRO A 8 61.27 32.58 18.18
C PRO A 8 60.10 31.72 17.82
N THR A 9 60.18 30.86 16.81
CA THR A 9 59.07 30.02 16.31
C THR A 9 59.56 28.70 15.71
N PRO A 10 60.06 27.76 16.57
CA PRO A 10 60.41 26.45 16.06
C PRO A 10 59.15 25.69 15.66
N ILE A 11 59.11 25.16 14.42
CA ILE A 11 58.02 24.35 13.91
C ILE A 11 58.54 22.96 13.66
N TYR A 12 57.82 21.94 14.13
CA TYR A 12 57.99 20.56 13.74
C TYR A 12 56.72 20.06 13.15
N ASN A 13 56.74 19.67 11.87
CA ASN A 13 55.55 19.42 11.07
C ASN A 13 55.00 18.01 11.18
N ASP A 14 55.57 17.17 12.07
CA ASP A 14 55.22 15.79 12.24
C ASP A 14 54.95 15.46 13.69
N ALA A 15 54.61 14.21 14.00
CA ALA A 15 54.33 13.70 15.31
C ALA A 15 55.48 12.81 15.82
N GLY A 16 55.64 12.69 17.11
CA GLY A 16 56.63 11.78 17.70
C GLY A 16 57.37 12.34 18.89
N GLN A 17 58.22 11.52 19.49
CA GLN A 17 59.08 11.95 20.56
C GLN A 17 60.42 12.47 19.97
N ILE A 18 60.73 13.71 20.23
CA ILE A 18 61.90 14.41 19.69
C ILE A 18 62.79 15.00 20.73
N ARG A 19 64.02 15.29 20.33
CA ARG A 19 65.02 15.99 21.12
C ARG A 19 65.70 17.04 20.25
N LEU A 20 65.90 18.25 20.78
CA LEU A 20 66.61 19.32 20.10
C LEU A 20 68.10 19.23 20.45
N HIS A 21 68.93 19.39 19.44
CA HIS A 21 70.36 19.52 19.58
C HIS A 21 70.77 20.89 19.08
N ALA A 22 71.55 21.62 19.88
CA ALA A 22 72.09 22.91 19.52
C ALA A 22 73.62 22.83 19.41
N HIS A 23 74.18 23.53 18.43
CA HIS A 23 75.60 23.69 18.23
C HIS A 23 75.95 25.15 18.10
N TYR A 24 76.97 25.59 18.76
CA TYR A 24 77.51 26.94 18.62
C TYR A 24 79.04 26.89 18.58
N ASN A 25 79.63 27.45 17.50
CA ASN A 25 81.08 27.52 17.34
C ASN A 25 81.56 28.91 17.69
N VAL A 26 82.47 29.01 18.66
CA VAL A 26 83.10 30.26 19.08
C VAL A 26 84.60 30.04 19.34
N GLY A 27 85.46 30.84 18.70
CA GLY A 27 86.90 30.78 18.91
C GLY A 27 87.57 29.40 18.70
N GLY A 28 87.04 28.56 17.77
CA GLY A 28 87.50 27.20 17.51
C GLY A 28 87.00 26.13 18.48
N VAL A 29 86.11 26.47 19.39
CA VAL A 29 85.47 25.57 20.32
C VAL A 29 84.00 25.36 19.95
N THR A 30 83.53 24.11 19.82
CA THR A 30 82.11 23.78 19.61
C THR A 30 81.44 23.56 20.93
N LEU A 31 80.47 24.40 21.25
CA LEU A 31 79.53 24.19 22.36
C LEU A 31 78.33 23.40 21.85
N THR A 32 77.97 22.34 22.57
CA THR A 32 76.81 21.52 22.26
C THR A 32 75.83 21.53 23.43
N GLY A 33 74.56 21.55 23.13
CA GLY A 33 73.46 21.41 24.07
C GLY A 33 72.43 20.47 23.55
N THR A 34 71.77 19.74 24.46
CA THR A 34 70.71 18.78 24.11
C THR A 34 69.54 18.96 25.05
N SER A 35 68.32 19.10 24.53
CA SER A 35 67.09 19.14 25.35
C SER A 35 66.77 17.77 25.95
N ASN A 36 65.85 17.74 26.89
CA ASN A 36 65.15 16.54 27.27
C ASN A 36 64.31 16.07 26.07
N LEU A 37 63.94 14.80 26.09
CA LEU A 37 62.91 14.27 25.17
C LEU A 37 61.54 14.91 25.46
N PHE A 38 60.84 15.25 24.44
CA PHE A 38 59.46 15.73 24.56
C PHE A 38 58.61 15.25 23.37
N TRP A 39 57.30 15.15 23.60
CA TRP A 39 56.38 14.72 22.59
C TRP A 39 55.88 15.91 21.76
N VAL A 40 55.79 15.73 20.45
CA VAL A 40 55.03 16.58 19.55
C VAL A 40 53.85 15.74 19.03
N SER A 41 52.64 16.22 19.33
CA SER A 41 51.41 15.56 18.95
C SER A 41 50.86 16.14 17.65
N PRO A 42 50.03 15.37 16.90
CA PRO A 42 49.09 15.97 15.96
C PRO A 42 48.23 17.03 16.65
N ALA A 43 47.75 18.00 15.88
CA ALA A 43 46.82 19.00 16.41
C ALA A 43 45.40 18.45 16.54
N GLU A 44 45.01 17.61 15.59
CA GLU A 44 43.67 17.02 15.54
C GLU A 44 43.67 15.69 14.76
N LEU A 45 42.65 14.88 15.01
CA LEU A 45 42.24 13.77 14.16
C LEU A 45 41.07 14.24 13.28
N VAL A 46 41.07 13.85 12.03
CA VAL A 46 39.96 14.11 11.11
C VAL A 46 39.34 12.78 10.70
N VAL A 47 38.05 12.62 11.01
CA VAL A 47 37.27 11.47 10.61
C VAL A 47 36.58 11.76 9.28
N SER A 48 36.50 10.79 8.38
CA SER A 48 35.67 10.89 7.16
C SER A 48 35.03 9.55 6.83
N ALA A 49 33.79 9.61 6.29
CA ALA A 49 33.08 8.47 5.78
C ALA A 49 32.76 8.74 4.29
N LYS A 50 33.13 7.81 3.40
CA LYS A 50 32.99 8.00 1.95
C LYS A 50 32.55 6.71 1.25
N SER A 51 31.83 6.89 0.14
CA SER A 51 31.63 5.85 -0.87
C SER A 51 32.26 6.34 -2.18
N GLY A 52 33.41 5.76 -2.51
CA GLY A 52 34.27 6.26 -3.59
C GLY A 52 34.69 7.71 -3.34
N SER A 53 34.27 8.65 -4.19
CA SER A 53 34.54 10.08 -4.05
C SER A 53 33.47 10.84 -3.25
N THR A 54 32.32 10.24 -2.95
CA THR A 54 31.18 10.88 -2.31
C THR A 54 31.29 10.85 -0.79
N ASN A 55 31.25 12.00 -0.15
CA ASN A 55 31.15 12.05 1.30
C ASN A 55 29.76 11.61 1.76
N LEU A 56 29.72 10.84 2.85
CA LEU A 56 28.46 10.43 3.50
C LEU A 56 28.16 11.40 4.66
N ASP A 57 27.92 12.65 4.35
CA ASP A 57 27.82 13.77 5.28
C ASP A 57 26.41 14.34 5.39
N GLY A 58 25.39 13.57 5.00
CA GLY A 58 23.98 13.95 5.16
C GLY A 58 23.66 14.25 6.62
N ALA A 59 23.11 15.47 6.89
CA ALA A 59 22.89 15.97 8.24
C ALA A 59 21.42 16.10 8.64
N THR A 60 20.49 15.79 7.72
CA THR A 60 19.03 15.89 7.93
C THR A 60 18.30 14.67 7.38
N ALA A 61 17.07 14.45 7.83
CA ALA A 61 16.19 13.38 7.34
C ALA A 61 15.84 13.53 5.85
N THR A 62 16.00 14.72 5.27
CA THR A 62 15.72 15.03 3.88
C THR A 62 16.99 15.32 3.06
N ALA A 63 18.18 15.06 3.61
CA ALA A 63 19.44 15.22 2.89
C ALA A 63 19.42 14.41 1.60
N THR A 64 19.91 15.00 0.52
CA THR A 64 20.00 14.35 -0.80
C THR A 64 21.12 13.31 -0.88
N THR A 65 22.17 13.46 -0.06
CA THR A 65 23.17 12.40 0.12
C THR A 65 22.54 11.27 0.90
N THR A 66 22.31 10.15 0.22
CA THR A 66 21.73 8.93 0.80
C THR A 66 22.66 7.75 0.58
N TYR A 67 22.63 6.79 1.49
CA TYR A 67 23.40 5.56 1.41
C TYR A 67 22.61 4.39 1.96
N ALA A 68 22.70 3.23 1.30
CA ALA A 68 21.95 2.07 1.77
C ALA A 68 22.48 1.56 3.10
N ALA A 69 21.59 1.32 4.07
CA ALA A 69 21.94 0.67 5.31
C ALA A 69 22.56 -0.70 5.02
N GLY A 70 23.69 -0.99 5.69
CA GLY A 70 24.43 -2.23 5.49
C GLY A 70 25.32 -2.27 4.25
N GLU A 71 25.35 -1.26 3.41
CA GLU A 71 26.31 -1.16 2.30
C GLU A 71 27.69 -0.74 2.82
N ASN A 72 28.77 -1.20 2.15
CA ASN A 72 30.15 -0.91 2.54
C ASN A 72 30.53 0.52 2.20
N PHE A 73 31.21 1.19 3.13
CA PHE A 73 31.82 2.49 2.92
C PHE A 73 33.22 2.58 3.55
N ASP A 74 34.00 3.56 3.09
CA ASP A 74 35.32 3.86 3.64
C ASP A 74 35.19 4.72 4.89
N LEU A 75 35.64 4.22 6.04
CA LEU A 75 35.81 5.00 7.27
C LEU A 75 37.29 5.27 7.48
N THR A 76 37.69 6.54 7.46
CA THR A 76 39.09 6.97 7.56
C THR A 76 39.29 7.90 8.72
N VAL A 77 40.35 7.69 9.46
CA VAL A 77 40.88 8.60 10.50
C VAL A 77 42.26 9.06 10.09
N THR A 78 42.46 10.38 10.02
CA THR A 78 43.71 11.02 9.58
C THR A 78 44.22 11.96 10.66
N ALA A 79 45.50 11.91 10.98
CA ALA A 79 46.12 12.79 11.93
C ALA A 79 46.77 14.00 11.23
N TYR A 80 46.40 15.22 11.64
CA TYR A 80 46.89 16.48 11.06
C TYR A 80 47.64 17.33 12.05
N ASN A 81 48.63 18.10 11.57
CA ASN A 81 49.28 19.16 12.32
C ASN A 81 48.46 20.45 12.29
N ALA A 82 48.96 21.45 13.06
CA ALA A 82 48.33 22.78 13.18
C ALA A 82 48.72 23.77 12.05
N ALA A 83 49.34 23.31 10.96
CA ALA A 83 49.70 24.18 9.85
C ALA A 83 48.48 24.67 9.09
N THR A 84 48.62 25.77 8.34
CA THR A 84 47.59 26.28 7.43
C THR A 84 48.17 26.40 6.03
N PRO A 85 47.80 25.51 5.08
CA PRO A 85 46.88 24.36 5.23
C PRO A 85 47.46 23.27 6.12
N ALA A 86 46.57 22.52 6.80
CA ALA A 86 46.94 21.41 7.66
C ALA A 86 47.62 20.27 6.83
N VAL A 87 48.65 19.66 7.40
CA VAL A 87 49.43 18.61 6.75
C VAL A 87 49.34 17.34 7.60
N ILE A 88 49.24 16.18 6.94
CA ILE A 88 49.22 14.89 7.59
C ILE A 88 50.54 14.69 8.37
N THR A 89 50.46 14.09 9.56
CA THR A 89 51.61 13.73 10.40
C THR A 89 51.96 12.29 10.17
N PRO A 90 52.89 11.94 9.25
CA PRO A 90 53.10 10.58 8.78
C PRO A 90 53.69 9.65 9.86
N ASN A 91 54.37 10.18 10.86
CA ASN A 91 54.90 9.40 11.98
C ASN A 91 53.92 9.25 13.16
N TYR A 92 52.69 9.65 12.99
CA TYR A 92 51.68 9.44 14.03
C TYR A 92 51.44 7.96 14.28
N SER A 93 51.58 7.55 15.54
CA SER A 93 51.24 6.26 16.08
C SER A 93 50.31 6.46 17.28
N PRO A 94 49.07 5.97 17.25
CA PRO A 94 48.11 6.24 18.33
C PRO A 94 48.55 5.61 19.66
N GLY A 95 48.19 6.23 20.74
CA GLY A 95 48.18 5.66 22.07
C GLY A 95 46.93 4.85 22.32
N GLN A 96 45.84 5.50 22.64
CA GLN A 96 44.54 4.87 22.86
C GLN A 96 43.44 5.57 22.06
N ILE A 97 43.04 5.00 20.96
CA ILE A 97 41.92 5.53 20.17
C ILE A 97 40.61 5.20 20.85
N GLN A 98 39.74 6.22 20.92
CA GLN A 98 38.38 6.09 21.39
C GLN A 98 37.44 6.67 20.35
N LEU A 99 36.28 6.02 20.18
CA LEU A 99 35.17 6.50 19.35
C LEU A 99 33.93 6.74 20.21
N MET A 100 33.16 7.76 19.84
CA MET A 100 31.85 8.04 20.41
C MET A 100 30.85 8.12 19.27
N LEU A 101 29.86 7.21 19.31
CA LEU A 101 28.79 7.14 18.30
C LEU A 101 27.48 7.59 18.91
N THR A 102 26.83 8.56 18.27
CA THR A 102 25.52 9.05 18.66
C THR A 102 24.56 8.94 17.50
N ARG A 103 23.42 8.27 17.69
CA ARG A 103 22.32 8.35 16.72
C ARG A 103 21.63 9.71 16.84
N THR A 104 21.65 10.49 15.79
CA THR A 104 21.01 11.81 15.73
C THR A 104 19.65 11.79 15.02
N GLY A 105 19.31 10.69 14.34
CA GLY A 105 18.01 10.48 13.74
C GLY A 105 17.76 9.01 13.34
N PRO A 106 16.51 8.54 13.42
CA PRO A 106 15.35 9.16 14.05
C PRO A 106 15.49 9.25 15.58
N THR A 107 14.81 10.24 16.17
CA THR A 107 14.86 10.51 17.64
C THR A 107 13.64 9.99 18.38
N LEU A 108 12.77 9.23 17.72
CA LEU A 108 11.55 8.65 18.32
C LEU A 108 11.91 7.70 19.46
N THR A 109 11.05 7.66 20.48
CA THR A 109 11.26 6.87 21.72
C THR A 109 11.60 5.39 21.45
N ASN A 110 11.03 4.84 20.41
CA ASN A 110 11.22 3.43 20.05
C ASN A 110 12.31 3.18 19.01
N SER A 111 13.06 4.19 18.58
CA SER A 111 14.14 4.01 17.62
C SER A 111 15.29 3.21 18.20
N VAL A 112 15.92 2.37 17.39
CA VAL A 112 17.10 1.58 17.77
C VAL A 112 18.37 2.27 17.31
N ASN A 113 19.48 2.00 18.02
CA ASN A 113 20.75 2.65 17.69
C ASN A 113 21.44 2.03 16.47
N GLY A 114 21.15 0.79 16.12
CA GLY A 114 21.87 0.06 15.09
C GLY A 114 23.31 -0.28 15.51
N ASN A 115 24.08 -0.83 14.56
CA ASN A 115 25.48 -1.22 14.78
C ASN A 115 26.35 -0.64 13.65
N LEU A 116 27.46 -0.02 14.03
CA LEU A 116 28.52 0.38 13.11
C LEU A 116 29.64 -0.65 13.19
N SER A 117 29.96 -1.33 12.10
CA SER A 117 31.16 -2.12 11.97
C SER A 117 32.28 -1.25 11.41
N TYR A 118 33.48 -1.35 11.97
CA TYR A 118 34.62 -0.51 11.62
C TYR A 118 35.91 -1.30 11.38
N ARG A 119 35.88 -2.63 11.55
CA ARG A 119 36.97 -3.58 11.23
C ARG A 119 36.41 -4.99 11.03
N VAL A 120 37.22 -5.87 10.42
CA VAL A 120 36.80 -7.22 9.98
C VAL A 120 36.16 -8.08 11.07
N GLU A 121 36.59 -7.95 12.30
CA GLU A 121 36.20 -8.86 13.39
C GLU A 121 35.38 -8.22 14.50
N SER A 122 35.00 -6.97 14.35
CA SER A 122 34.28 -6.29 15.42
C SER A 122 33.15 -5.38 14.92
N THR A 123 32.04 -5.54 15.61
CA THR A 123 30.94 -4.58 15.55
C THR A 123 31.15 -3.58 16.67
N MET A 124 31.12 -2.31 16.39
CA MET A 124 31.13 -1.30 17.42
C MET A 124 29.79 -1.37 18.17
N ALA A 125 29.86 -1.53 19.49
CA ALA A 125 28.68 -1.45 20.32
C ALA A 125 28.12 -0.04 20.24
N THR A 126 26.82 0.06 19.96
CA THR A 126 26.12 1.32 20.00
C THR A 126 25.76 1.65 21.43
N SER A 127 26.08 2.85 21.88
CA SER A 127 25.70 3.32 23.20
C SER A 127 24.36 4.02 23.15
N THR A 128 23.49 3.73 24.12
CA THR A 128 22.29 4.53 24.38
C THR A 128 22.63 5.84 25.09
N SER A 129 23.80 5.86 25.76
CA SER A 129 24.40 7.06 26.34
C SER A 129 25.73 7.30 25.63
N PRO A 130 25.80 8.32 24.75
CA PRO A 130 27.03 8.60 24.03
C PRO A 130 28.20 8.80 24.98
N ALA A 131 29.22 7.98 24.82
CA ALA A 131 30.46 8.06 25.59
C ALA A 131 31.60 7.53 24.74
N PHE A 132 32.79 8.06 24.92
CA PHE A 132 33.99 7.54 24.29
C PHE A 132 34.28 6.11 24.76
N GLN A 133 34.51 5.22 23.80
CA GLN A 133 34.81 3.82 24.00
C GLN A 133 36.16 3.47 23.36
N ASP A 134 36.99 2.74 24.06
CA ASP A 134 38.26 2.25 23.54
C ASP A 134 38.06 1.33 22.34
N VAL A 135 38.72 1.66 21.26
CA VAL A 135 38.63 0.89 20.01
C VAL A 135 40.00 0.60 19.42
N THR A 136 40.07 -0.45 18.62
CA THR A 136 41.25 -0.73 17.81
C THR A 136 40.90 -0.54 16.35
N LEU A 137 41.40 0.48 15.74
CA LEU A 137 41.26 0.73 14.29
C LEU A 137 42.24 -0.16 13.51
N THR A 138 42.12 -0.17 12.18
CA THR A 138 43.17 -0.65 11.30
C THR A 138 44.47 0.10 11.56
N SER A 139 45.64 -0.54 11.29
CA SER A 139 46.93 0.08 11.53
C SER A 139 47.05 1.42 10.80
N PHE A 140 47.53 2.44 11.53
CA PHE A 140 47.91 3.69 10.91
C PHE A 140 49.14 3.51 10.02
N SER A 141 49.07 4.03 8.80
CA SER A 141 50.17 4.11 7.87
C SER A 141 50.27 5.53 7.35
N SER A 142 51.46 6.14 7.55
CA SER A 142 51.67 7.55 7.15
C SER A 142 50.63 8.51 7.71
N GLY A 143 50.23 8.31 8.96
CA GLY A 143 49.25 9.15 9.67
C GLY A 143 47.78 8.91 9.33
N VAL A 144 47.48 7.85 8.57
CA VAL A 144 46.11 7.52 8.09
C VAL A 144 45.77 6.08 8.47
N SER A 145 44.55 5.87 8.95
CA SER A 145 43.90 4.59 9.12
C SER A 145 42.62 4.54 8.31
N THR A 146 42.45 3.56 7.43
CA THR A 146 41.24 3.38 6.60
C THR A 146 40.73 1.96 6.74
N TYR A 147 39.40 1.85 6.91
CA TYR A 147 38.67 0.59 6.82
C TYR A 147 37.63 0.69 5.70
N ASN A 148 37.77 -0.13 4.63
CA ASN A 148 37.03 -0.01 3.40
C ASN A 148 35.72 -0.82 3.38
N ALA A 149 35.34 -1.42 4.49
CA ALA A 149 34.14 -2.25 4.62
C ALA A 149 33.30 -1.85 5.85
N ALA A 150 33.38 -0.57 6.25
CA ALA A 150 32.53 -0.08 7.29
C ALA A 150 31.05 -0.16 6.85
N GLN A 151 30.17 -0.52 7.79
CA GLN A 151 28.75 -0.68 7.53
C GLN A 151 27.94 -0.16 8.71
N TYR A 152 26.80 0.44 8.44
CA TYR A 152 25.82 0.77 9.47
C TYR A 152 24.52 0.01 9.21
N SER A 153 23.98 -0.68 10.21
CA SER A 153 22.92 -1.67 10.04
C SER A 153 21.51 -1.07 9.91
N GLU A 154 21.32 0.22 10.28
CA GLU A 154 19.98 0.84 10.43
C GLU A 154 19.78 2.07 9.55
N VAL A 155 18.51 2.42 9.37
CA VAL A 155 18.09 3.69 8.78
C VAL A 155 18.33 4.83 9.75
N GLY A 156 18.86 5.96 9.26
CA GLY A 156 18.99 7.16 10.06
C GLY A 156 20.27 7.95 9.84
N LEU A 157 20.59 8.73 10.84
CA LEU A 157 21.79 9.59 10.93
C LEU A 157 22.61 9.24 12.15
N LEU A 158 23.92 9.26 11.98
CA LEU A 158 24.90 9.14 13.04
C LEU A 158 25.73 10.41 13.17
N ASN A 159 26.19 10.70 14.38
CA ASN A 159 27.30 11.57 14.65
C ASN A 159 28.42 10.72 15.22
N LEU A 160 29.59 10.79 14.62
CA LEU A 160 30.80 10.06 15.04
C LEU A 160 31.86 11.05 15.46
N ASP A 161 32.34 10.90 16.70
CA ASP A 161 33.47 11.61 17.26
C ASP A 161 34.60 10.65 17.59
N ALA A 162 35.84 11.13 17.60
CA ALA A 162 37.02 10.34 17.87
C ALA A 162 38.04 11.13 18.72
N GLN A 163 38.87 10.42 19.48
CA GLN A 163 40.04 10.98 20.12
C GLN A 163 41.12 9.93 20.30
N ASP A 164 42.36 10.36 20.41
CA ASP A 164 43.42 9.59 21.05
C ASP A 164 43.55 10.13 22.47
N SER A 165 43.27 9.25 23.46
CA SER A 165 43.20 9.66 24.85
C SER A 165 44.53 9.57 25.61
N ASP A 166 45.56 8.91 25.02
CA ASP A 166 46.84 8.62 25.66
C ASP A 166 48.00 8.58 24.66
N TYR A 167 48.11 9.60 23.80
CA TYR A 167 49.19 9.66 22.81
C TYR A 167 50.56 9.61 23.51
N GLY A 168 51.41 8.70 23.03
CA GLY A 168 52.74 8.48 23.53
C GLY A 168 52.80 7.87 24.93
N ASN A 169 51.70 7.30 25.47
CA ASN A 169 51.56 6.90 26.88
C ASN A 169 51.91 8.03 27.85
N ALA A 170 51.52 9.24 27.47
CA ALA A 170 51.86 10.48 28.16
C ALA A 170 50.63 11.29 28.59
N SER A 171 49.47 10.67 28.58
CA SER A 171 48.15 11.31 28.85
C SER A 171 47.88 12.54 27.98
N ILE A 172 48.42 12.57 26.77
CA ILE A 172 48.18 13.62 25.80
C ILE A 172 46.89 13.24 25.02
N VAL A 173 45.89 14.11 25.08
CA VAL A 173 44.64 13.92 24.35
C VAL A 173 44.71 14.65 23.02
N ILE A 174 44.41 13.92 21.91
CA ILE A 174 44.29 14.48 20.57
C ILE A 174 42.81 14.38 20.17
N PRO A 175 42.08 15.48 20.10
CA PRO A 175 40.65 15.44 19.75
C PRO A 175 40.45 15.31 18.26
N ALA A 176 39.21 14.90 17.85
CA ALA A 176 38.69 15.09 16.52
C ALA A 176 37.54 16.09 16.53
N VAL A 177 37.14 16.52 15.34
CA VAL A 177 35.86 17.20 15.14
C VAL A 177 34.83 16.15 14.77
N ALA A 178 33.75 16.11 15.55
CA ALA A 178 32.66 15.19 15.29
C ALA A 178 32.03 15.40 13.91
N ILE A 179 31.75 14.33 13.19
CA ILE A 179 31.12 14.40 11.87
C ILE A 179 29.76 13.72 11.84
N ASN A 180 28.86 14.21 10.98
CA ASN A 180 27.66 13.47 10.64
C ASN A 180 27.98 12.41 9.59
N ILE A 181 27.39 11.22 9.74
CA ILE A 181 27.49 10.12 8.80
C ILE A 181 26.09 9.67 8.41
N GLY A 182 25.82 9.59 7.13
CA GLY A 182 24.52 9.18 6.56
C GLY A 182 24.13 10.12 5.43
N ARG A 183 22.91 10.21 5.07
CA ARG A 183 21.68 9.60 5.63
C ARG A 183 21.56 8.15 5.16
N PHE A 184 21.43 7.22 6.08
CA PHE A 184 21.21 5.82 5.74
C PHE A 184 19.72 5.58 5.47
N ILE A 185 19.42 4.86 4.38
CA ILE A 185 18.08 4.50 3.90
C ILE A 185 17.98 2.98 3.75
N PRO A 186 16.78 2.38 3.65
CA PRO A 186 16.70 0.96 3.31
C PRO A 186 17.36 0.68 1.96
N GLU A 187 17.86 -0.52 1.77
CA GLU A 187 18.36 -0.98 0.46
C GLU A 187 17.21 -1.29 -0.48
N ARG A 188 16.15 -1.93 0.05
CA ARG A 188 14.98 -2.35 -0.70
C ARG A 188 13.78 -2.58 0.20
N PHE A 189 12.61 -2.64 -0.40
CA PHE A 189 11.43 -3.23 0.22
C PHE A 189 11.22 -4.66 -0.29
N ALA A 190 10.60 -5.49 0.54
CA ALA A 190 9.93 -6.71 0.15
C ALA A 190 8.45 -6.60 0.50
N GLN A 191 7.60 -7.28 -0.25
CA GLN A 191 6.17 -7.30 -0.01
C GLN A 191 5.67 -8.74 0.07
N THR A 192 4.63 -8.96 0.88
CA THR A 192 3.90 -10.21 0.99
C THR A 192 2.42 -9.88 1.18
N VAL A 193 1.54 -10.80 0.82
CA VAL A 193 0.11 -10.69 1.15
C VAL A 193 -0.07 -11.10 2.61
N ALA A 194 -0.63 -10.20 3.41
CA ALA A 194 -0.96 -10.45 4.81
C ALA A 194 -2.40 -10.96 4.97
N ASP A 195 -3.31 -10.52 4.10
CA ASP A 195 -4.68 -10.98 3.98
C ASP A 195 -5.14 -10.76 2.53
N ASP A 196 -5.59 -11.82 1.87
CA ASP A 196 -6.11 -11.72 0.49
C ASP A 196 -7.44 -10.96 0.43
N GLY A 197 -8.15 -10.87 1.54
CA GLY A 197 -9.45 -10.24 1.60
C GLY A 197 -10.58 -11.11 1.04
N ARG A 198 -11.75 -10.48 0.92
CA ARG A 198 -12.95 -11.13 0.43
C ARG A 198 -13.87 -10.13 -0.23
N PHE A 199 -14.47 -10.50 -1.34
CA PHE A 199 -15.50 -9.73 -2.00
C PHE A 199 -16.89 -9.96 -1.41
N VAL A 200 -17.73 -8.95 -1.60
CA VAL A 200 -19.17 -8.97 -1.35
C VAL A 200 -19.86 -8.16 -2.43
N ALA A 201 -21.03 -8.58 -2.84
CA ALA A 201 -21.86 -7.74 -3.70
C ALA A 201 -22.40 -6.53 -2.89
N THR A 202 -22.41 -5.36 -3.47
CA THR A 202 -22.75 -4.11 -2.77
C THR A 202 -24.14 -4.14 -2.13
N CYS A 203 -25.08 -4.80 -2.77
CA CYS A 203 -26.46 -4.84 -2.31
C CYS A 203 -26.83 -6.19 -1.66
N ASN A 204 -26.24 -7.29 -2.11
CA ASN A 204 -26.52 -8.64 -1.61
C ASN A 204 -25.19 -9.36 -1.36
N VAL A 205 -24.98 -9.87 -0.17
CA VAL A 205 -23.73 -10.54 0.21
C VAL A 205 -23.46 -11.84 -0.54
N LEU A 206 -24.44 -12.40 -1.24
CA LEU A 206 -24.36 -13.72 -1.84
C LEU A 206 -24.02 -13.68 -3.33
N TYR A 207 -24.44 -12.65 -4.07
CA TYR A 207 -24.25 -12.54 -5.50
C TYR A 207 -24.35 -11.10 -6.00
N ALA A 208 -23.78 -10.84 -7.19
CA ALA A 208 -23.99 -9.63 -7.98
C ALA A 208 -24.53 -9.97 -9.35
N PHE A 209 -25.22 -9.02 -10.02
CA PHE A 209 -25.56 -9.13 -11.42
C PHE A 209 -24.44 -8.58 -12.30
N GLU A 210 -24.30 -9.13 -13.51
CA GLU A 210 -23.53 -8.50 -14.56
C GLU A 210 -24.18 -7.13 -14.89
N ALA A 211 -23.37 -6.09 -14.95
CA ALA A 211 -23.83 -4.73 -15.19
C ALA A 211 -23.26 -4.16 -16.49
N TYR A 212 -23.98 -3.28 -17.15
CA TYR A 212 -23.45 -2.55 -18.30
C TYR A 212 -22.41 -1.51 -17.88
N SER A 213 -21.39 -1.33 -18.73
CA SER A 213 -20.31 -0.38 -18.51
C SER A 213 -20.85 1.05 -18.34
N GLY A 214 -20.42 1.71 -17.27
CA GLY A 214 -20.77 3.11 -16.97
C GLY A 214 -22.00 3.31 -16.11
N GLN A 215 -22.72 2.26 -15.74
CA GLN A 215 -23.87 2.37 -14.85
C GLN A 215 -23.56 1.83 -13.44
N MET A 216 -22.76 2.56 -12.73
CA MET A 216 -22.66 2.45 -11.27
C MET A 216 -23.75 3.30 -10.60
N ASP A 217 -24.73 3.74 -11.35
CA ASP A 217 -25.64 4.73 -10.85
C ASP A 217 -27.04 4.18 -10.62
N GLU A 218 -27.26 3.99 -9.50
CA GLU A 218 -28.18 4.69 -8.65
C GLU A 218 -27.71 4.48 -7.24
N ALA A 219 -27.23 5.50 -6.67
CA ALA A 219 -26.45 5.71 -5.45
C ALA A 219 -26.79 4.88 -4.21
N SER A 220 -27.55 3.81 -4.31
CA SER A 220 -27.89 2.98 -3.16
C SER A 220 -28.26 1.51 -3.46
N ASN A 221 -28.34 1.06 -4.72
CA ASN A 221 -28.88 -0.28 -5.02
C ASN A 221 -28.25 -0.97 -6.24
N SER A 222 -26.98 -0.75 -6.53
CA SER A 222 -26.31 -1.43 -7.63
C SER A 222 -26.06 -2.90 -7.32
N MET A 223 -26.98 -3.77 -7.73
CA MET A 223 -26.82 -5.23 -7.66
C MET A 223 -25.68 -5.73 -8.54
N GLY A 224 -25.11 -4.90 -9.41
CA GLY A 224 -23.99 -5.23 -10.29
C GLY A 224 -22.61 -4.91 -9.69
N ALA A 225 -22.52 -4.15 -8.58
CA ALA A 225 -21.26 -3.76 -7.99
C ALA A 225 -20.75 -4.77 -6.95
N ILE A 226 -19.43 -4.99 -6.99
CA ILE A 226 -18.69 -5.78 -6.04
C ILE A 226 -17.79 -4.82 -5.24
N SER A 227 -17.72 -4.98 -3.93
CA SER A 227 -16.83 -4.28 -3.02
C SER A 227 -16.15 -5.28 -2.08
N TYR A 228 -15.32 -4.80 -1.17
CA TYR A 228 -14.71 -5.66 -0.17
C TYR A 228 -15.66 -5.89 1.00
N LEU A 229 -15.79 -7.15 1.42
CA LEU A 229 -16.26 -7.52 2.75
C LEU A 229 -15.11 -7.43 3.77
N SER A 230 -13.92 -7.83 3.34
CA SER A 230 -12.65 -7.58 4.01
C SER A 230 -11.62 -7.20 2.96
N ASN A 231 -10.91 -6.09 3.19
CA ASN A 231 -9.97 -5.55 2.22
C ASN A 231 -8.70 -6.38 2.16
N PRO A 232 -8.11 -6.57 0.98
CA PRO A 232 -6.76 -7.10 0.87
C PRO A 232 -5.75 -6.24 1.62
N ILE A 233 -4.80 -6.91 2.27
CA ILE A 233 -3.76 -6.27 3.08
C ILE A 233 -2.41 -6.80 2.64
N LEU A 234 -1.50 -5.88 2.35
CA LEU A 234 -0.14 -6.17 1.96
C LEU A 234 0.81 -5.77 3.08
N ALA A 235 1.76 -6.64 3.40
CA ALA A 235 2.85 -6.32 4.31
C ALA A 235 4.06 -5.87 3.50
N ILE A 236 4.58 -4.69 3.83
CA ILE A 236 5.75 -4.07 3.21
C ILE A 236 6.86 -4.03 4.26
N THR A 237 7.98 -4.69 3.97
CA THR A 237 9.12 -4.79 4.90
C THR A 237 10.34 -4.10 4.33
N ALA A 238 10.96 -3.22 5.12
CA ALA A 238 12.18 -2.51 4.77
C ALA A 238 13.42 -3.31 5.18
N TYR A 239 14.33 -3.56 4.23
CA TYR A 239 15.55 -4.33 4.44
C TYR A 239 16.81 -3.52 4.19
N ASN A 240 17.86 -3.83 4.94
CA ASN A 240 19.20 -3.39 4.65
C ASN A 240 19.90 -4.32 3.62
N LYS A 241 21.12 -3.98 3.21
CA LYS A 241 21.90 -4.73 2.21
C LYS A 241 22.18 -6.18 2.62
N GLN A 242 22.30 -6.48 3.91
CA GLN A 242 22.51 -7.82 4.45
C GLN A 242 21.22 -8.64 4.56
N GLY A 243 20.06 -8.05 4.24
CA GLY A 243 18.76 -8.72 4.34
C GLY A 243 18.17 -8.73 5.74
N ASN A 244 18.65 -7.87 6.64
CA ASN A 244 18.02 -7.65 7.95
C ASN A 244 17.00 -6.51 7.87
N ILE A 245 15.95 -6.60 8.68
CA ILE A 245 14.92 -5.56 8.75
C ILE A 245 15.52 -4.30 9.37
N THR A 246 15.28 -3.15 8.71
CA THR A 246 15.65 -1.84 9.24
C THR A 246 14.54 -1.34 10.17
N GLN A 247 14.77 -1.48 11.48
CA GLN A 247 13.76 -1.18 12.50
C GLN A 247 13.44 0.30 12.64
N ASN A 248 14.31 1.18 12.20
CA ASN A 248 14.08 2.63 12.23
C ASN A 248 13.19 3.14 11.07
N TYR A 249 12.83 2.26 10.11
CA TYR A 249 11.88 2.56 9.05
C TYR A 249 10.46 2.18 9.49
N TYR A 250 9.86 3.00 10.35
CA TYR A 250 8.53 2.73 10.93
C TYR A 250 7.77 4.04 11.19
N GLN A 251 6.44 3.94 11.27
CA GLN A 251 5.58 5.03 11.71
C GLN A 251 5.33 4.92 13.21
N ASP A 252 5.42 6.03 13.94
CA ASP A 252 5.12 6.02 15.37
C ASP A 252 3.61 5.89 15.63
N SER A 253 3.23 4.95 16.47
CA SER A 253 1.85 4.74 16.89
C SER A 253 1.24 5.93 17.67
N GLN A 254 2.08 6.86 18.13
CA GLN A 254 1.66 8.07 18.84
C GLN A 254 1.38 9.26 17.91
N GLY A 255 1.41 9.04 16.59
CA GLY A 255 1.15 10.09 15.60
C GLY A 255 2.33 11.04 15.36
N SER A 256 3.50 10.78 15.93
CA SER A 256 4.71 11.50 15.60
C SER A 256 5.22 11.04 14.24
N SER A 257 5.44 11.99 13.33
CA SER A 257 6.01 11.67 12.02
C SER A 257 7.46 11.20 12.17
N ASN A 258 7.80 10.10 11.54
CA ASN A 258 9.17 9.67 11.35
C ASN A 258 9.66 10.15 9.98
N ASP A 259 10.40 11.25 9.95
CA ASP A 259 10.90 11.84 8.70
C ASP A 259 11.87 10.92 7.93
N TYR A 260 12.35 9.86 8.56
CA TYR A 260 13.19 8.82 7.94
C TYR A 260 12.38 7.69 7.29
N MET A 261 11.07 7.59 7.57
CA MET A 261 10.14 6.73 6.85
C MET A 261 9.55 7.52 5.68
N ARG A 262 10.07 7.30 4.50
CA ARG A 262 9.75 8.11 3.31
C ARG A 262 8.68 7.49 2.41
N LEU A 263 8.08 6.36 2.79
CA LEU A 263 6.97 5.74 2.11
C LEU A 263 5.64 6.35 2.56
N SER A 264 4.76 6.64 1.61
CA SER A 264 3.38 7.05 1.87
C SER A 264 2.42 6.17 1.08
N ALA A 265 1.13 6.19 1.42
CA ALA A 265 0.12 5.42 0.70
C ALA A 265 0.07 5.77 -0.82
N SER A 266 0.34 7.02 -1.18
CA SER A 266 0.37 7.47 -2.58
C SER A 266 1.57 6.95 -3.38
N ASN A 267 2.56 6.35 -2.73
CA ASN A 267 3.72 5.74 -3.39
C ASN A 267 3.49 4.24 -3.73
N VAL A 268 2.34 3.69 -3.35
CA VAL A 268 1.94 2.32 -3.67
C VAL A 268 1.05 2.36 -4.90
N ASN A 269 1.52 1.84 -6.02
CA ASN A 269 0.78 1.81 -7.27
C ASN A 269 0.35 0.38 -7.59
N LEU A 270 -0.95 0.18 -7.71
CA LEU A 270 -1.54 -1.09 -8.11
C LEU A 270 -1.61 -1.16 -9.65
N THR A 271 -1.47 -2.37 -10.20
CA THR A 271 -1.84 -2.61 -11.61
C THR A 271 -3.36 -2.53 -11.76
N THR A 272 -3.83 -2.37 -12.99
CA THR A 272 -5.23 -2.63 -13.30
C THR A 272 -5.55 -4.07 -12.90
N PRO A 273 -6.61 -4.31 -12.13
CA PRO A 273 -6.99 -5.66 -11.75
C PRO A 273 -7.21 -6.54 -12.98
N THR A 274 -6.80 -7.79 -12.87
CA THR A 274 -7.04 -8.82 -13.88
C THR A 274 -7.98 -9.87 -13.30
N PHE A 275 -8.61 -10.65 -14.17
CA PHE A 275 -9.50 -11.72 -13.76
C PHE A 275 -9.22 -12.99 -14.60
N ASP A 276 -9.41 -14.14 -14.01
CA ASP A 276 -9.16 -15.45 -14.64
C ASP A 276 -10.38 -16.37 -14.49
N GLU A 277 -11.49 -16.01 -15.13
CA GLU A 277 -12.70 -16.82 -15.15
C GLU A 277 -12.58 -18.03 -16.07
N ILE A 278 -11.52 -18.19 -16.83
CA ILE A 278 -11.22 -19.41 -17.58
C ILE A 278 -11.15 -20.60 -16.62
N ALA A 279 -10.56 -20.40 -15.43
CA ALA A 279 -10.50 -21.42 -14.39
C ALA A 279 -11.90 -21.87 -13.89
N VAL A 280 -12.91 -20.99 -13.98
CA VAL A 280 -14.30 -21.25 -13.59
C VAL A 280 -15.23 -21.47 -14.79
N GLY A 281 -14.69 -21.55 -16.01
CA GLY A 281 -15.42 -21.90 -17.21
C GLY A 281 -16.06 -20.75 -17.99
N VAL A 282 -15.63 -19.51 -17.72
CA VAL A 282 -16.08 -18.32 -18.44
C VAL A 282 -14.96 -17.81 -19.35
N ASP A 283 -15.31 -17.40 -20.57
CA ASP A 283 -14.38 -16.77 -21.49
C ASP A 283 -14.21 -15.28 -21.14
N SER A 284 -13.03 -14.93 -20.64
CA SER A 284 -12.67 -13.56 -20.22
C SER A 284 -12.88 -12.49 -21.30
N ASN A 285 -12.87 -12.86 -22.58
CA ASN A 285 -13.15 -11.93 -23.67
C ASN A 285 -14.63 -11.51 -23.75
N LYS A 286 -15.51 -12.23 -23.08
CA LYS A 286 -16.96 -11.94 -23.08
C LYS A 286 -17.42 -11.10 -21.92
N LEU A 287 -16.65 -11.06 -20.83
CA LEU A 287 -17.01 -10.37 -19.61
C LEU A 287 -15.85 -9.48 -19.13
N PRO A 288 -15.59 -8.37 -19.81
CA PRO A 288 -14.55 -7.46 -19.37
C PRO A 288 -14.88 -6.89 -18.00
N LEU A 289 -13.88 -6.90 -17.12
CA LEU A 289 -13.97 -6.30 -15.78
C LEU A 289 -13.79 -4.78 -15.87
N THR A 290 -14.66 -4.04 -15.21
CA THR A 290 -14.45 -2.63 -14.93
C THR A 290 -14.15 -2.44 -13.46
N ALA A 291 -13.05 -1.72 -13.16
CA ALA A 291 -12.57 -1.49 -11.80
C ALA A 291 -12.36 0.00 -11.56
N THR A 292 -12.74 0.45 -10.38
CA THR A 292 -12.34 1.75 -9.83
C THR A 292 -11.46 1.50 -8.63
N MET A 293 -10.18 1.91 -8.74
CA MET A 293 -9.17 1.74 -7.70
C MET A 293 -8.83 3.09 -7.09
N ASN A 294 -8.75 3.12 -5.78
CA ASN A 294 -8.44 4.31 -4.99
C ASN A 294 -7.17 4.07 -4.17
N THR A 295 -6.54 5.16 -3.73
CA THR A 295 -5.40 5.06 -2.82
C THR A 295 -5.84 4.44 -1.50
N GLY A 296 -5.18 3.37 -1.10
CA GLY A 296 -5.40 2.69 0.16
C GLY A 296 -4.81 3.42 1.37
N THR A 297 -4.67 2.71 2.47
CA THR A 297 -4.12 3.26 3.72
C THR A 297 -2.85 2.52 4.13
N LEU A 298 -1.84 3.28 4.57
CA LEU A 298 -0.59 2.74 5.12
C LEU A 298 -0.66 2.81 6.65
N SER A 299 -0.32 1.72 7.32
CA SER A 299 -0.44 1.60 8.78
C SER A 299 0.73 0.84 9.40
N GLN A 300 1.11 1.24 10.62
CA GLN A 300 2.03 0.50 11.49
C GLN A 300 1.29 -0.52 12.37
N THR A 301 -0.02 -0.56 12.28
CA THR A 301 -0.88 -1.49 13.02
C THR A 301 -1.18 -2.73 12.18
N ASN A 302 -1.17 -3.89 12.81
CA ASN A 302 -1.60 -5.12 12.16
C ASN A 302 -3.12 -5.05 11.91
N LEU A 303 -3.51 -5.11 10.64
CA LEU A 303 -4.89 -4.95 10.18
C LEU A 303 -5.60 -6.27 9.92
N THR A 304 -4.87 -7.42 9.99
CA THR A 304 -5.49 -8.74 9.78
C THR A 304 -6.53 -9.05 10.85
N ALA A 305 -7.60 -9.76 10.48
CA ALA A 305 -8.72 -10.08 11.38
C ALA A 305 -8.27 -10.80 12.66
N SER A 306 -7.21 -11.62 12.59
CA SER A 306 -6.67 -12.36 13.75
C SER A 306 -5.85 -11.51 14.72
N SER A 307 -5.37 -10.33 14.30
CA SER A 307 -4.42 -9.49 15.04
C SER A 307 -4.75 -8.00 14.97
N SER A 308 -5.95 -7.64 14.56
CA SER A 308 -6.38 -6.25 14.38
C SER A 308 -6.10 -5.40 15.63
N GLY A 309 -5.49 -4.24 15.43
CA GLY A 309 -5.11 -3.31 16.50
C GLY A 309 -3.77 -3.61 17.18
N ALA A 310 -3.13 -4.76 16.94
CA ALA A 310 -1.79 -5.05 17.45
C ALA A 310 -0.73 -4.23 16.67
N ALA A 311 0.33 -3.81 17.37
CA ALA A 311 1.44 -3.14 16.71
C ALA A 311 2.22 -4.15 15.84
N LEU A 312 2.60 -3.72 14.63
CA LEU A 312 3.50 -4.48 13.76
C LEU A 312 4.93 -4.43 14.28
N PRO A 313 5.77 -5.40 13.93
CA PRO A 313 7.20 -5.28 14.09
C PRO A 313 7.72 -4.00 13.40
N LYS A 314 8.70 -3.34 14.00
CA LYS A 314 9.34 -2.17 13.38
C LYS A 314 9.98 -2.56 12.05
N GLY A 315 9.90 -1.67 11.07
CA GLY A 315 10.35 -1.94 9.70
C GLY A 315 9.34 -2.72 8.85
N VAL A 316 8.15 -3.03 9.39
CA VAL A 316 7.04 -3.67 8.68
C VAL A 316 5.85 -2.73 8.70
N LEU A 317 5.23 -2.51 7.55
CA LEU A 317 4.03 -1.69 7.36
C LEU A 317 2.95 -2.52 6.69
N HIS A 318 1.68 -2.26 7.02
CA HIS A 318 0.55 -2.79 6.27
C HIS A 318 -0.02 -1.71 5.35
N TYR A 319 -0.24 -2.09 4.11
CA TYR A 319 -1.02 -1.31 3.15
C TYR A 319 -2.34 -2.04 2.90
N GLN A 320 -3.45 -1.42 3.28
CA GLN A 320 -4.79 -1.92 3.05
C GLN A 320 -5.38 -1.24 1.82
N LEU A 321 -5.96 -2.02 0.91
CA LEU A 321 -6.69 -1.50 -0.24
C LEU A 321 -7.91 -0.69 0.22
N SER A 322 -8.38 0.23 -0.62
CA SER A 322 -9.39 1.22 -0.24
C SER A 322 -10.78 0.60 -0.13
N ASP A 323 -11.55 0.96 0.90
CA ASP A 323 -12.98 0.64 1.01
C ASP A 323 -13.82 1.26 -0.13
N ALA A 324 -13.27 2.26 -0.83
CA ALA A 324 -13.92 2.91 -1.96
C ALA A 324 -13.67 2.20 -3.30
N ASP A 325 -12.89 1.12 -3.31
CA ASP A 325 -12.68 0.31 -4.50
C ASP A 325 -13.95 -0.46 -4.82
N HIS A 326 -14.27 -0.52 -6.11
CA HIS A 326 -15.41 -1.30 -6.57
C HIS A 326 -15.17 -1.84 -7.97
N PHE A 327 -15.84 -2.96 -8.27
CA PHE A 327 -15.66 -3.73 -9.48
C PHE A 327 -17.00 -4.17 -10.01
N PHE A 328 -17.09 -4.37 -11.32
CA PHE A 328 -18.22 -5.03 -11.94
C PHE A 328 -17.81 -5.70 -13.25
N TYR A 329 -18.45 -6.82 -13.53
CA TYR A 329 -18.34 -7.50 -14.81
C TYR A 329 -19.30 -6.86 -15.78
N ASN A 330 -18.81 -6.46 -16.95
CA ASN A 330 -19.66 -5.90 -17.99
C ASN A 330 -20.59 -6.98 -18.52
N ARG A 331 -21.87 -6.60 -18.63
CA ARG A 331 -22.87 -7.50 -19.15
C ARG A 331 -22.61 -7.83 -20.61
N SER A 332 -22.73 -9.11 -20.99
CA SER A 332 -22.71 -9.51 -22.38
C SER A 332 -23.96 -8.95 -23.10
N ALA A 333 -23.74 -8.31 -24.25
CA ALA A 333 -24.83 -7.72 -25.04
C ALA A 333 -25.64 -8.76 -25.82
N ASN A 334 -25.08 -9.96 -26.05
CA ASN A 334 -25.66 -10.94 -26.99
C ASN A 334 -25.38 -12.41 -26.61
N ALA A 335 -24.91 -12.69 -25.41
CA ALA A 335 -24.68 -14.05 -24.95
C ALA A 335 -25.16 -14.21 -23.50
N LEU A 336 -25.85 -15.36 -23.25
CA LEU A 336 -26.19 -15.77 -21.89
C LEU A 336 -24.97 -16.38 -21.21
N VAL A 337 -24.69 -15.96 -20.01
CA VAL A 337 -23.58 -16.45 -19.18
C VAL A 337 -24.16 -17.20 -17.98
N ALA A 338 -23.69 -18.43 -17.75
CA ALA A 338 -24.04 -19.18 -16.55
C ALA A 338 -23.44 -18.55 -15.31
N PRO A 339 -24.00 -18.72 -14.11
CA PRO A 339 -23.43 -18.21 -12.89
C PRO A 339 -22.00 -18.71 -12.69
N PHE A 340 -21.11 -17.82 -12.27
CA PHE A 340 -19.70 -18.11 -11.98
C PHE A 340 -19.27 -17.37 -10.72
N THR A 341 -18.18 -17.81 -10.11
CA THR A 341 -17.55 -17.08 -9.00
C THR A 341 -16.51 -16.12 -9.58
N SER A 342 -16.55 -14.85 -9.15
CA SER A 342 -15.54 -13.87 -9.57
C SER A 342 -14.15 -14.30 -9.12
N ASP A 343 -13.16 -14.13 -9.99
CA ASP A 343 -11.75 -14.42 -9.74
C ASP A 343 -10.93 -13.19 -10.19
N ILE A 344 -10.67 -12.30 -9.21
CA ILE A 344 -10.07 -11.00 -9.47
C ILE A 344 -8.75 -10.92 -8.72
N ASP A 345 -7.67 -10.73 -9.46
CA ASP A 345 -6.32 -10.59 -8.94
C ASP A 345 -5.82 -9.16 -9.02
N PHE A 346 -5.06 -8.75 -8.02
CA PHE A 346 -4.37 -7.47 -7.96
C PHE A 346 -2.88 -7.70 -7.87
N SER A 347 -2.12 -7.19 -8.83
CA SER A 347 -0.67 -7.10 -8.73
C SER A 347 -0.25 -5.70 -8.31
N ILE A 348 0.71 -5.61 -7.40
CA ILE A 348 1.34 -4.34 -7.09
C ILE A 348 2.40 -4.06 -8.15
N ALA A 349 2.19 -3.02 -8.94
CA ALA A 349 3.10 -2.64 -10.00
C ALA A 349 4.40 -2.08 -9.46
N THR A 350 4.31 -1.15 -8.53
CA THR A 350 5.46 -0.47 -7.94
C THR A 350 5.17 0.01 -6.53
N ILE A 351 6.20 -0.12 -5.68
CA ILE A 351 6.31 0.60 -4.40
C ILE A 351 7.66 1.30 -4.47
N ILE A 352 7.67 2.62 -4.51
CA ILE A 352 8.90 3.42 -4.54
C ILE A 352 8.71 4.60 -3.60
N ASP A 353 9.53 4.70 -2.56
CA ASP A 353 9.46 5.83 -1.64
C ASP A 353 10.11 7.11 -2.21
N TYR A 354 10.09 8.19 -1.45
CA TYR A 354 10.68 9.46 -1.87
C TYR A 354 12.22 9.46 -1.95
N ASP A 355 12.87 8.38 -1.54
CA ASP A 355 14.32 8.17 -1.67
C ASP A 355 14.65 7.23 -2.84
N ASN A 356 13.68 6.87 -3.66
CA ASN A 356 13.77 5.90 -4.76
C ASN A 356 14.10 4.48 -4.29
N VAL A 357 13.82 4.14 -3.04
CA VAL A 357 13.88 2.76 -2.56
C VAL A 357 12.64 2.02 -3.03
N GLY A 358 12.84 0.91 -3.70
CA GLY A 358 11.75 0.15 -4.34
C GLY A 358 11.64 -1.29 -3.86
N VAL A 359 10.58 -1.97 -4.32
CA VAL A 359 10.41 -3.42 -4.14
C VAL A 359 11.22 -4.19 -5.18
N THR A 360 11.65 -5.40 -4.79
CA THR A 360 12.38 -6.34 -5.69
C THR A 360 11.49 -7.47 -6.19
N THR A 361 10.31 -7.66 -5.60
CA THR A 361 9.37 -8.76 -5.93
C THR A 361 7.95 -8.21 -6.03
N THR A 362 7.19 -8.72 -7.00
CA THR A 362 5.74 -8.52 -7.07
C THR A 362 5.02 -9.61 -6.31
N VAL A 363 3.83 -9.32 -5.80
CA VAL A 363 2.91 -10.29 -5.21
C VAL A 363 1.50 -9.98 -5.71
N ASP A 364 0.69 -11.03 -5.84
CA ASP A 364 -0.70 -10.94 -6.24
C ASP A 364 -1.58 -11.20 -5.03
N ALA A 365 -2.55 -10.33 -4.79
CA ALA A 365 -3.62 -10.55 -3.83
C ALA A 365 -4.87 -11.01 -4.58
N SER A 366 -5.49 -12.10 -4.13
CA SER A 366 -6.62 -12.77 -4.77
C SER A 366 -7.78 -12.90 -3.78
N PRO A 367 -8.62 -11.85 -3.64
CA PRO A 367 -9.74 -11.90 -2.70
C PRO A 367 -10.73 -13.02 -3.03
N THR A 368 -11.26 -13.66 -2.01
CA THR A 368 -12.31 -14.67 -2.20
C THR A 368 -13.49 -14.07 -2.95
N GLY A 369 -13.85 -14.66 -4.07
CA GLY A 369 -14.85 -14.17 -4.99
C GLY A 369 -16.30 -14.28 -4.50
N VAL A 370 -17.20 -13.66 -5.26
CA VAL A 370 -18.65 -13.66 -5.07
C VAL A 370 -19.32 -14.18 -6.36
N GLU A 371 -20.49 -14.80 -6.24
CA GLU A 371 -21.21 -15.32 -7.40
C GLU A 371 -21.72 -14.19 -8.30
N ILE A 372 -21.49 -14.28 -9.59
CA ILE A 372 -21.95 -13.35 -10.63
C ILE A 372 -23.04 -14.03 -11.45
N ARG A 373 -24.13 -13.29 -11.72
CA ARG A 373 -25.34 -13.79 -12.39
C ARG A 373 -25.75 -12.93 -13.57
N PHE A 374 -26.22 -13.54 -14.63
CA PHE A 374 -26.93 -12.88 -15.71
C PHE A 374 -28.42 -12.76 -15.32
N GLY A 375 -28.88 -11.54 -15.00
CA GLY A 375 -30.24 -11.29 -14.54
C GLY A 375 -31.21 -10.85 -15.65
N ARG A 376 -32.52 -11.00 -15.42
CA ARG A 376 -33.57 -10.30 -16.17
C ARG A 376 -34.77 -10.00 -15.29
N LEU A 377 -35.54 -9.00 -15.65
CA LEU A 377 -36.84 -8.72 -15.06
C LEU A 377 -37.94 -9.33 -15.95
N LEU A 378 -38.79 -10.18 -15.37
CA LEU A 378 -39.99 -10.69 -16.00
C LEU A 378 -41.19 -9.86 -15.53
N LEU A 379 -41.96 -9.35 -16.48
CA LEU A 379 -43.28 -8.78 -16.24
C LEU A 379 -44.32 -9.82 -16.65
N GLU A 380 -45.21 -10.22 -15.73
CA GLU A 380 -46.22 -11.23 -16.01
C GLU A 380 -47.52 -10.58 -16.52
N ASN A 381 -48.23 -11.30 -17.44
CA ASN A 381 -49.59 -10.86 -17.81
C ASN A 381 -50.50 -10.87 -16.60
N SER A 382 -51.34 -9.84 -16.48
CA SER A 382 -52.25 -9.66 -15.37
C SER A 382 -53.71 -9.59 -15.81
N PHE A 383 -54.60 -10.02 -14.94
CA PHE A 383 -56.03 -10.10 -15.21
C PHE A 383 -56.82 -9.64 -14.00
N GLY A 384 -57.85 -8.85 -14.23
CA GLY A 384 -58.78 -8.43 -13.18
C GLY A 384 -60.08 -7.89 -13.71
N PRO A 385 -61.06 -7.65 -12.82
CA PRO A 385 -62.29 -6.98 -13.18
C PRO A 385 -62.03 -5.50 -13.49
N GLU A 386 -62.85 -4.94 -14.34
CA GLU A 386 -62.79 -3.51 -14.68
C GLU A 386 -63.21 -2.59 -13.51
N THR A 387 -63.78 -3.19 -12.44
CA THR A 387 -64.32 -2.45 -11.28
C THR A 387 -63.44 -2.52 -10.04
N SER A 388 -62.34 -3.26 -10.07
CA SER A 388 -61.40 -3.42 -8.92
C SER A 388 -59.95 -3.35 -9.39
N ASN A 389 -59.09 -2.71 -8.57
CA ASN A 389 -57.66 -2.75 -8.80
C ASN A 389 -57.13 -4.18 -8.71
N PHE A 390 -56.06 -4.46 -9.45
CA PHE A 390 -55.39 -5.74 -9.37
C PHE A 390 -53.89 -5.60 -9.54
N PRO A 391 -53.10 -6.50 -8.96
CA PRO A 391 -51.64 -6.43 -9.00
C PRO A 391 -51.08 -6.65 -10.41
N GLN A 392 -50.00 -5.93 -10.71
CA GLN A 392 -49.11 -6.19 -11.83
C GLN A 392 -47.89 -6.97 -11.32
N PRO A 393 -47.85 -8.31 -11.48
CA PRO A 393 -46.75 -9.09 -10.95
C PRO A 393 -45.43 -8.86 -11.72
N MET A 394 -44.34 -8.78 -10.98
CA MET A 394 -42.99 -8.71 -11.52
C MET A 394 -42.10 -9.72 -10.80
N GLN A 395 -41.15 -10.32 -11.52
CA GLN A 395 -40.21 -11.28 -10.98
C GLN A 395 -38.80 -11.04 -11.52
N ILE A 396 -37.83 -11.06 -10.62
CA ILE A 396 -36.42 -11.06 -10.99
C ILE A 396 -35.98 -12.50 -11.19
N GLU A 397 -35.37 -12.76 -12.32
CA GLU A 397 -34.85 -14.05 -12.72
C GLU A 397 -33.36 -13.95 -13.05
N HIS A 398 -32.66 -15.08 -12.95
CA HIS A 398 -31.30 -15.22 -13.48
C HIS A 398 -31.20 -16.49 -14.33
N PHE A 399 -30.30 -16.45 -15.28
CA PHE A 399 -29.95 -17.64 -16.09
C PHE A 399 -29.12 -18.59 -15.25
N ASN A 400 -29.48 -19.84 -15.15
CA ASN A 400 -28.78 -20.87 -14.35
C ASN A 400 -27.84 -21.75 -15.16
N GLY A 401 -27.54 -21.39 -16.42
CA GLY A 401 -26.76 -22.18 -17.36
C GLY A 401 -27.62 -23.01 -18.32
N ALA A 402 -28.93 -23.16 -18.06
CA ALA A 402 -29.85 -23.90 -18.92
C ALA A 402 -31.16 -23.13 -19.18
N THR A 403 -31.70 -22.46 -18.16
CA THR A 403 -32.97 -21.73 -18.20
C THR A 403 -32.98 -20.61 -17.21
N PHE A 404 -33.92 -19.69 -17.34
CA PHE A 404 -34.15 -18.64 -16.33
C PHE A 404 -34.94 -19.21 -15.15
N VAL A 405 -34.49 -18.87 -13.96
CA VAL A 405 -35.08 -19.24 -12.66
C VAL A 405 -35.27 -18.04 -11.79
N ALA A 406 -36.29 -18.03 -10.91
CA ALA A 406 -36.53 -16.95 -9.97
C ALA A 406 -35.35 -16.75 -9.02
N THR A 407 -34.90 -15.51 -8.86
CA THR A 407 -33.84 -15.13 -7.93
C THR A 407 -34.39 -14.95 -6.51
N ARG A 408 -34.70 -16.07 -5.86
CA ARG A 408 -35.41 -16.11 -4.58
C ARG A 408 -34.68 -15.47 -3.40
N ASN A 409 -33.40 -15.23 -3.54
CA ASN A 409 -32.56 -14.56 -2.53
C ASN A 409 -32.35 -13.06 -2.82
N ASP A 410 -33.16 -12.47 -3.71
CA ASP A 410 -33.18 -11.03 -3.94
C ASP A 410 -34.12 -10.34 -2.95
N TRP A 411 -33.51 -9.49 -2.09
CA TRP A 411 -34.20 -8.67 -1.09
C TRP A 411 -33.78 -7.20 -1.22
N CYS A 412 -33.05 -6.87 -2.28
CA CYS A 412 -32.34 -5.62 -2.41
C CYS A 412 -32.80 -4.79 -3.60
N THR A 413 -33.11 -5.41 -4.74
CA THR A 413 -33.54 -4.71 -5.94
C THR A 413 -34.81 -3.91 -5.64
N SER A 414 -34.77 -2.61 -5.98
CA SER A 414 -35.90 -1.72 -5.82
C SER A 414 -36.81 -1.72 -7.04
N TYR A 415 -38.05 -1.32 -6.84
CA TYR A 415 -38.98 -0.98 -7.89
C TYR A 415 -39.59 0.38 -7.64
N ASP A 416 -40.07 1.02 -8.73
CA ASP A 416 -40.81 2.26 -8.70
C ASP A 416 -42.01 2.17 -9.69
N ALA A 417 -43.22 2.35 -9.19
CA ALA A 417 -44.43 2.35 -10.03
C ALA A 417 -44.39 3.44 -11.12
N ALA A 418 -43.65 4.55 -10.92
CA ALA A 418 -43.48 5.59 -11.91
C ALA A 418 -42.66 5.11 -13.16
N LYS A 419 -41.95 4.01 -13.06
CA LYS A 419 -41.22 3.38 -14.19
C LYS A 419 -42.13 2.52 -15.08
N ILE A 420 -43.42 2.38 -14.75
CA ILE A 420 -44.40 1.72 -15.61
C ILE A 420 -44.95 2.69 -16.63
N SER A 421 -44.97 2.23 -17.88
CA SER A 421 -45.63 2.91 -19.00
C SER A 421 -46.80 2.06 -19.50
N LEU A 422 -47.92 2.72 -19.76
CA LEU A 422 -49.14 2.09 -20.24
C LEU A 422 -49.36 2.47 -21.72
N SER A 423 -49.75 1.48 -22.54
CA SER A 423 -50.02 1.67 -23.97
C SER A 423 -51.37 1.09 -24.40
N ASN A 424 -51.96 1.65 -25.43
CA ASN A 424 -53.25 1.19 -25.94
C ASN A 424 -53.10 -0.13 -26.70
N ILE A 425 -53.94 -1.11 -26.36
CA ILE A 425 -54.19 -2.30 -27.19
C ILE A 425 -55.67 -2.32 -27.64
N SER A 426 -56.59 -2.30 -26.69
CA SER A 426 -58.03 -2.21 -26.93
C SER A 426 -58.77 -1.40 -25.86
N LEU A 427 -58.07 -0.96 -24.84
CA LEU A 427 -58.58 -0.06 -23.81
C LEU A 427 -57.71 1.21 -23.78
N ASP A 428 -58.33 2.36 -23.66
CA ASP A 428 -57.61 3.64 -23.53
C ASP A 428 -56.80 3.66 -22.22
N PRO A 429 -55.48 3.79 -22.25
CA PRO A 429 -54.66 3.82 -21.06
C PRO A 429 -54.95 5.02 -20.13
N ALA A 430 -55.59 6.08 -20.63
CA ALA A 430 -56.00 7.22 -19.82
C ALA A 430 -57.12 6.89 -18.80
N LEU A 431 -57.76 5.71 -18.94
CA LEU A 431 -58.82 5.25 -18.02
C LEU A 431 -58.27 4.49 -16.81
N THR A 432 -56.98 4.19 -16.79
CA THR A 432 -56.31 3.49 -15.70
C THR A 432 -55.01 4.21 -15.28
N ASN A 433 -54.44 3.81 -14.19
CA ASN A 433 -53.18 4.36 -13.68
C ASN A 433 -52.42 3.28 -12.91
N THR A 434 -51.12 3.51 -12.64
CA THR A 434 -50.33 2.66 -11.77
C THR A 434 -50.38 3.17 -10.33
N LEU A 435 -50.51 2.26 -9.38
CA LEU A 435 -50.52 2.49 -7.94
C LEU A 435 -49.41 1.68 -7.29
N GLY A 436 -48.98 1.99 -6.04
CA GLY A 436 -48.06 1.19 -5.28
C GLY A 436 -46.70 1.84 -4.94
N GLY A 437 -46.41 3.02 -5.56
CA GLY A 437 -45.22 3.83 -5.21
C GLY A 437 -43.89 3.08 -5.40
N THR A 438 -42.95 3.30 -4.50
CA THR A 438 -41.62 2.69 -4.51
C THR A 438 -41.50 1.58 -3.45
N GLY A 439 -40.66 0.57 -3.69
CA GLY A 439 -40.41 -0.50 -2.75
C GLY A 439 -39.25 -1.41 -3.18
N ARG A 440 -39.15 -2.56 -2.54
CA ARG A 440 -38.17 -3.60 -2.87
C ARG A 440 -38.83 -4.90 -3.21
N PHE A 441 -38.20 -5.68 -4.09
CA PHE A 441 -38.60 -7.07 -4.33
C PHE A 441 -38.42 -7.88 -3.06
N LEU A 442 -39.35 -8.77 -2.78
CA LEU A 442 -39.31 -9.72 -1.70
C LEU A 442 -39.14 -11.12 -2.25
N SER A 443 -37.97 -11.74 -1.99
CA SER A 443 -37.62 -13.02 -2.59
C SER A 443 -37.69 -13.01 -4.13
N GLY A 444 -37.23 -11.92 -4.73
CA GLY A 444 -37.22 -11.71 -6.16
C GLY A 444 -38.60 -11.45 -6.80
N LYS A 445 -39.65 -11.18 -6.02
CA LYS A 445 -41.01 -10.95 -6.54
C LYS A 445 -41.63 -9.70 -5.92
N THR A 446 -42.51 -9.06 -6.70
CA THR A 446 -43.44 -8.06 -6.17
C THR A 446 -44.80 -8.15 -6.81
N GLN A 447 -45.83 -7.89 -6.03
CA GLN A 447 -47.24 -7.72 -6.45
C GLN A 447 -47.83 -6.43 -5.84
N THR A 448 -46.99 -5.55 -5.35
CA THR A 448 -47.39 -4.33 -4.64
C THR A 448 -47.78 -3.23 -5.63
N ILE A 449 -47.26 -3.29 -6.87
CA ILE A 449 -47.72 -2.40 -7.93
C ILE A 449 -49.08 -2.90 -8.43
N GLU A 450 -50.08 -2.04 -8.41
CA GLU A 450 -51.42 -2.33 -8.87
C GLU A 450 -51.81 -1.44 -10.07
N LEU A 451 -52.65 -1.96 -10.92
CA LEU A 451 -53.34 -1.20 -11.94
C LEU A 451 -54.69 -0.76 -11.42
N GLN A 452 -54.97 0.50 -11.52
CA GLN A 452 -56.25 1.10 -11.10
C GLN A 452 -57.38 0.61 -12.00
N ALA A 453 -58.51 0.31 -11.40
CA ALA A 453 -59.75 -0.07 -12.13
C ALA A 453 -60.19 1.03 -13.09
N PRO A 454 -60.39 0.75 -14.37
CA PRO A 454 -60.85 1.74 -15.35
C PRO A 454 -62.36 2.13 -15.19
N GLY A 455 -63.07 1.37 -14.34
CA GLY A 455 -64.48 1.59 -14.08
C GLY A 455 -65.43 0.71 -14.90
N ALA A 456 -66.66 0.56 -14.43
CA ALA A 456 -67.65 -0.32 -15.00
C ALA A 456 -67.91 0.01 -16.50
N GLY A 457 -67.94 -1.05 -17.35
CA GLY A 457 -68.10 -0.95 -18.80
C GLY A 457 -66.83 -0.67 -19.60
N ASN A 458 -65.70 -0.41 -18.95
CA ASN A 458 -64.40 -0.19 -19.59
C ASN A 458 -63.60 -1.51 -19.62
N GLN A 459 -63.98 -2.40 -20.49
CA GLN A 459 -63.33 -3.68 -20.68
C GLN A 459 -62.33 -3.64 -21.84
N GLY A 460 -61.17 -4.31 -21.69
CA GLY A 460 -60.18 -4.33 -22.73
C GLY A 460 -58.80 -4.72 -22.24
N GLN A 461 -57.82 -4.50 -23.11
CA GLN A 461 -56.41 -4.79 -22.85
C GLN A 461 -55.55 -3.55 -22.97
N ILE A 462 -54.58 -3.43 -22.12
CA ILE A 462 -53.50 -2.43 -22.20
C ILE A 462 -52.16 -3.14 -22.23
N GLY A 463 -51.19 -2.56 -22.93
CA GLY A 463 -49.79 -2.93 -22.80
C GLY A 463 -49.20 -2.26 -21.57
N VAL A 464 -48.47 -3.02 -20.81
CA VAL A 464 -47.71 -2.58 -19.62
C VAL A 464 -46.24 -2.83 -19.88
N SER A 465 -45.42 -1.82 -19.79
CA SER A 465 -43.96 -1.97 -19.85
C SER A 465 -43.33 -1.34 -18.61
N TYR A 466 -42.21 -1.89 -18.17
CA TYR A 466 -41.47 -1.38 -17.02
C TYR A 466 -40.05 -0.99 -17.45
N ASP A 467 -39.61 0.24 -17.20
CA ASP A 467 -38.24 0.66 -17.46
C ASP A 467 -37.28 -0.02 -16.46
N ALA A 468 -36.75 -1.14 -16.91
CA ALA A 468 -35.90 -2.00 -16.07
C ALA A 468 -34.48 -1.42 -15.92
N TYR A 469 -33.84 -1.75 -14.81
CA TYR A 469 -32.41 -1.50 -14.68
C TYR A 469 -31.65 -2.23 -15.78
N ASP A 470 -30.53 -1.67 -16.24
CA ASP A 470 -29.79 -2.25 -17.37
C ASP A 470 -29.33 -3.66 -17.11
N TRP A 471 -28.96 -4.02 -15.87
CA TRP A 471 -28.61 -5.39 -15.49
C TRP A 471 -29.80 -6.38 -15.45
N LEU A 472 -31.04 -5.91 -15.67
CA LEU A 472 -32.26 -6.70 -15.73
C LEU A 472 -32.98 -6.61 -17.06
N LYS A 473 -32.44 -5.91 -18.06
CA LYS A 473 -32.96 -5.92 -19.43
C LYS A 473 -32.69 -7.26 -20.11
N TYR A 474 -33.46 -7.59 -21.13
CA TYR A 474 -33.33 -8.84 -21.87
C TYR A 474 -33.74 -8.65 -23.34
N ASP A 475 -33.46 -9.64 -24.18
CA ASP A 475 -33.92 -9.71 -25.58
C ASP A 475 -35.37 -10.20 -25.63
N TRP A 476 -36.31 -9.28 -25.47
CA TRP A 476 -37.75 -9.62 -25.53
C TRP A 476 -38.29 -9.62 -26.92
N SER A 477 -37.63 -8.98 -27.89
CA SER A 477 -37.99 -8.98 -29.31
C SER A 477 -37.38 -10.13 -30.11
N ALA A 478 -36.42 -10.83 -29.53
CA ALA A 478 -35.63 -11.90 -30.16
C ALA A 478 -34.77 -11.38 -31.34
N ASP A 479 -34.20 -10.19 -31.18
CA ASP A 479 -33.27 -9.62 -32.16
C ASP A 479 -31.79 -9.96 -31.88
N GLY A 480 -31.53 -10.63 -30.75
CA GLY A 480 -30.20 -11.09 -30.34
C GLY A 480 -29.46 -10.08 -29.47
N VAL A 481 -30.10 -8.99 -29.01
CA VAL A 481 -29.51 -7.97 -28.13
C VAL A 481 -30.29 -7.91 -26.81
N TYR A 482 -29.53 -7.89 -25.67
CA TYR A 482 -30.14 -7.94 -24.33
C TYR A 482 -30.30 -6.56 -23.71
N ASP A 483 -30.97 -5.61 -24.43
CA ASP A 483 -31.08 -4.23 -24.01
C ASP A 483 -32.53 -3.74 -23.81
N GLU A 484 -33.50 -4.64 -23.87
CA GLU A 484 -34.91 -4.30 -23.83
C GLU A 484 -35.53 -4.44 -22.44
N SER A 485 -36.41 -3.50 -22.12
CA SER A 485 -37.27 -3.54 -20.95
C SER A 485 -38.44 -4.51 -21.14
N PRO A 486 -38.90 -5.21 -20.07
CA PRO A 486 -39.98 -6.18 -20.17
C PRO A 486 -41.32 -5.51 -20.44
N SER A 487 -42.21 -6.23 -21.13
CA SER A 487 -43.59 -5.84 -21.36
C SER A 487 -44.57 -7.00 -21.10
N ALA A 488 -45.81 -6.67 -20.78
CA ALA A 488 -46.87 -7.59 -20.49
C ALA A 488 -48.22 -7.01 -20.93
N ILE A 489 -49.25 -7.84 -20.94
CA ILE A 489 -50.62 -7.43 -21.23
C ILE A 489 -51.44 -7.48 -19.93
N ALA A 490 -52.08 -6.39 -19.57
CA ALA A 490 -53.10 -6.34 -18.53
C ALA A 490 -54.48 -6.36 -19.15
N THR A 491 -55.36 -7.22 -18.67
CA THR A 491 -56.69 -7.42 -19.19
C THR A 491 -57.76 -7.09 -18.15
N PHE A 492 -58.62 -6.17 -18.47
CA PHE A 492 -59.73 -5.71 -17.63
C PHE A 492 -61.08 -6.25 -18.13
N GLY A 493 -61.84 -6.88 -17.23
CA GLY A 493 -63.22 -7.27 -17.44
C GLY A 493 -63.46 -8.35 -18.51
N ILE A 494 -62.43 -8.87 -19.17
CA ILE A 494 -62.54 -9.94 -20.15
C ILE A 494 -62.24 -11.27 -19.47
N PHE A 495 -63.26 -11.97 -19.09
CA PHE A 495 -63.16 -13.30 -18.53
C PHE A 495 -63.28 -14.34 -19.65
N ARG A 496 -62.25 -15.12 -19.92
CA ARG A 496 -62.43 -16.35 -20.69
C ARG A 496 -63.18 -17.32 -19.81
N GLY A 497 -64.48 -17.40 -19.98
CA GLY A 497 -65.27 -18.46 -19.40
C GLY A 497 -64.68 -19.83 -19.80
N ASN A 498 -64.58 -20.71 -18.83
CA ASN A 498 -64.28 -22.11 -19.14
C ASN A 498 -65.48 -22.62 -19.90
N ASP A 499 -65.41 -22.75 -21.23
CA ASP A 499 -66.42 -23.40 -22.09
C ASP A 499 -66.45 -24.94 -21.88
N ARG A 500 -66.16 -25.37 -20.66
CA ARG A 500 -66.46 -26.75 -20.28
C ARG A 500 -67.90 -26.83 -19.83
N THR A 501 -68.79 -27.06 -20.81
CA THR A 501 -70.12 -27.54 -20.54
C THR A 501 -69.97 -28.97 -19.97
N ILE A 502 -70.18 -29.16 -18.68
CA ILE A 502 -70.24 -30.48 -18.07
C ILE A 502 -71.65 -30.97 -18.28
N HIS A 503 -71.86 -31.83 -19.27
CA HIS A 503 -73.11 -32.57 -19.43
C HIS A 503 -73.15 -33.72 -18.44
N TRP A 504 -73.95 -33.57 -17.37
CA TRP A 504 -74.36 -34.69 -16.52
C TRP A 504 -75.49 -35.43 -17.21
N ARG A 505 -75.30 -36.69 -17.52
CA ARG A 505 -76.32 -37.56 -17.89
C ARG A 505 -76.53 -38.59 -16.78
N GLU A 506 -77.64 -38.48 -16.03
CA GLU A 506 -78.09 -39.55 -15.17
C GLU A 506 -78.61 -40.68 -16.01
N VAL A 507 -78.03 -41.82 -15.88
CA VAL A 507 -78.55 -43.12 -16.47
C VAL A 507 -79.21 -43.80 -15.32
N PHE A 508 -80.55 -43.80 -15.35
CA PHE A 508 -81.30 -44.73 -14.48
C PHE A 508 -81.25 -46.09 -15.14
N ASN A 509 -80.71 -47.08 -14.49
CA ASN A 509 -80.82 -48.46 -14.86
C ASN A 509 -82.12 -49.02 -14.18
N ASP A 510 -83.09 -49.41 -14.99
CA ASP A 510 -84.25 -50.21 -14.53
C ASP A 510 -83.81 -51.68 -14.29
#